data_08cedb0f7fe9e538587f54d7cdc7e9a0
#
_entry.id   08cedb0f7fe9e538587f54d7cdc7e9a0
#
_cell.length_a   1.000
_cell.length_b   1.000
_cell.length_c   1.000
_cell.angle_alpha   90.00
_cell.angle_beta   90.00
_cell.angle_gamma   90.00
#
_symmetry.space_group_name_H-M   'P 1'
#
loop_
_entity.id
_entity.type
_entity.pdbx_description
1 polymer ?
#
loop_
_entity_poly.entity_id
_entity_poly.type
_entity_poly.pdbx_seq_one_letter_code
_entity_poly.pdbx_strand_id
1 'polypeptide(L)'
;MRQTFVKAALVASCMATVACKQAPTEMGPGQYPVMTIATTDRTIPSNYSAKINGRQDIAIYPQVSGTITEVCFNEGQTVSKGQTLFIIDQVPYKAALQTAEANVAAAEAGVATAQLTYDSKKELFARNVVSQFDLSTANNNLLTAKAQLAQAEAQRVNAANNLSYTVVKAPTDGVVGTLPYRVGALVSASIPQPLTTVSD
;
A
#
# COMPACT_ATOMS: atom_id res chain seq x y z
N MET A 1 -12.57 121.86 13.83
CA MET A 1 -12.15 120.44 13.71
C MET A 1 -12.55 119.49 14.86
N ARG A 2 -13.10 119.99 16.00
CA ARG A 2 -13.47 119.11 17.15
C ARG A 2 -14.88 118.47 17.03
N GLN A 3 -15.80 119.02 16.22
CA GLN A 3 -17.17 118.50 16.09
C GLN A 3 -17.29 117.34 15.07
N THR A 4 -16.40 117.22 14.13
CA THR A 4 -16.43 116.15 13.13
C THR A 4 -15.94 114.78 13.69
N PHE A 5 -15.00 114.86 14.66
CA PHE A 5 -14.49 113.65 15.33
C PHE A 5 -15.52 113.01 16.26
N VAL A 6 -16.35 113.86 16.95
CA VAL A 6 -17.39 113.29 17.86
C VAL A 6 -18.54 112.62 17.09
N LYS A 7 -18.88 113.12 15.92
CA LYS A 7 -19.90 112.49 15.08
C LYS A 7 -19.41 111.19 14.42
N ALA A 8 -18.15 111.13 14.07
CA ALA A 8 -17.58 109.91 13.54
C ALA A 8 -17.49 108.79 14.60
N ALA A 9 -17.16 109.14 15.85
CA ALA A 9 -17.08 108.20 16.96
C ALA A 9 -18.47 107.67 17.38
N LEU A 10 -19.55 108.49 17.25
CA LEU A 10 -20.90 108.10 17.58
C LEU A 10 -21.51 107.10 16.50
N VAL A 11 -21.19 107.30 15.23
CA VAL A 11 -21.60 106.44 14.15
C VAL A 11 -20.89 105.08 14.20
N ALA A 12 -19.61 105.09 14.57
CA ALA A 12 -18.84 103.81 14.74
C ALA A 12 -19.33 103.01 15.95
N SER A 13 -19.81 103.71 17.04
CA SER A 13 -20.40 103.01 18.23
C SER A 13 -21.74 102.39 17.94
N CYS A 14 -22.57 102.89 17.00
CA CYS A 14 -23.87 102.29 16.61
C CYS A 14 -23.74 101.11 15.68
N MET A 15 -22.66 101.02 14.89
CA MET A 15 -22.44 99.84 14.03
C MET A 15 -21.93 98.62 14.78
N ALA A 16 -21.42 98.75 15.97
CA ALA A 16 -20.90 97.64 16.76
C ALA A 16 -21.98 96.79 17.51
N THR A 17 -23.22 97.26 17.57
CA THR A 17 -24.28 96.67 18.37
C THR A 17 -25.26 95.77 17.53
N VAL A 18 -25.04 95.67 16.20
CA VAL A 18 -25.96 94.84 15.31
C VAL A 18 -25.38 93.48 15.02
N ALA A 19 -24.18 93.13 15.51
CA ALA A 19 -23.48 91.90 15.13
C ALA A 19 -23.69 90.69 16.03
N CYS A 20 -24.69 90.66 16.92
CA CYS A 20 -24.96 89.56 17.79
C CYS A 20 -26.43 89.21 17.88
N LYS A 21 -27.05 88.76 16.73
CA LYS A 21 -28.22 87.95 16.71
C LYS A 21 -28.00 86.83 15.70
N GLN A 22 -27.03 85.93 16.00
CA GLN A 22 -27.13 84.57 15.44
C GLN A 22 -28.24 83.85 16.25
N ALA A 23 -29.33 83.59 15.61
CA ALA A 23 -30.33 82.73 16.15
C ALA A 23 -29.66 81.34 16.33
N PRO A 24 -29.93 80.64 17.41
CA PRO A 24 -29.45 79.26 17.52
C PRO A 24 -30.03 78.49 16.33
N THR A 25 -29.13 78.00 15.47
CA THR A 25 -29.52 77.05 14.45
C THR A 25 -29.96 75.81 15.21
N GLU A 26 -31.27 75.55 15.33
CA GLU A 26 -31.74 74.29 15.75
C GLU A 26 -31.16 73.32 14.79
N MET A 27 -30.18 72.51 15.22
CA MET A 27 -29.77 71.35 14.51
C MET A 27 -30.96 70.40 14.57
N GLY A 28 -31.74 70.38 13.49
CA GLY A 28 -32.77 69.38 13.31
C GLY A 28 -32.14 67.96 13.51
N PRO A 29 -32.92 66.97 13.89
CA PRO A 29 -32.41 65.64 14.13
C PRO A 29 -31.56 65.20 12.94
N GLY A 30 -30.32 64.87 13.21
CA GLY A 30 -29.34 64.48 12.18
C GLY A 30 -29.92 63.37 11.32
N GLN A 31 -30.03 63.63 10.03
CA GLN A 31 -30.41 62.59 9.07
C GLN A 31 -29.24 61.64 8.87
N TYR A 32 -29.31 60.48 9.47
CA TYR A 32 -28.33 59.42 9.26
C TYR A 32 -28.79 58.53 8.10
N PRO A 33 -27.89 58.21 7.16
CA PRO A 33 -28.25 57.25 6.13
C PRO A 33 -28.49 55.89 6.78
N VAL A 34 -29.68 55.41 6.72
CA VAL A 34 -30.07 54.04 7.18
C VAL A 34 -30.15 53.12 5.99
N MET A 35 -29.52 51.94 6.10
CA MET A 35 -29.64 50.90 5.11
C MET A 35 -30.70 49.89 5.58
N THR A 36 -31.67 49.65 4.79
CA THR A 36 -32.66 48.61 5.06
C THR A 36 -31.98 47.24 4.79
N ILE A 37 -31.82 46.44 5.84
CA ILE A 37 -31.30 45.08 5.71
C ILE A 37 -32.48 44.23 5.26
N ALA A 38 -32.37 43.73 4.04
CA ALA A 38 -33.30 42.70 3.52
C ALA A 38 -32.66 41.32 3.65
N THR A 39 -33.46 40.34 4.01
CA THR A 39 -33.04 38.95 3.95
C THR A 39 -32.91 38.54 2.48
N THR A 40 -31.73 38.08 2.10
CA THR A 40 -31.48 37.57 0.75
C THR A 40 -31.02 36.11 0.88
N ASP A 41 -31.69 35.22 0.16
CA ASP A 41 -31.25 33.85 0.05
C ASP A 41 -29.92 33.81 -0.74
N ARG A 42 -28.86 33.43 -0.08
CA ARG A 42 -27.55 33.31 -0.68
C ARG A 42 -27.04 31.88 -0.50
N THR A 43 -26.80 31.22 -1.59
CA THR A 43 -26.11 29.92 -1.58
C THR A 43 -24.62 30.17 -1.30
N ILE A 44 -24.15 29.71 -0.16
CA ILE A 44 -22.72 29.75 0.20
C ILE A 44 -22.11 28.40 -0.21
N PRO A 45 -21.28 28.34 -1.26
CA PRO A 45 -20.60 27.11 -1.61
C PRO A 45 -19.53 26.82 -0.52
N SER A 46 -19.67 25.67 0.14
CA SER A 46 -18.64 25.17 1.05
C SER A 46 -17.87 24.07 0.35
N ASN A 47 -16.59 24.26 0.15
CA ASN A 47 -15.71 23.25 -0.43
C ASN A 47 -15.13 22.38 0.68
N TYR A 48 -15.35 21.09 0.61
CA TYR A 48 -14.77 20.10 1.51
C TYR A 48 -13.74 19.28 0.75
N SER A 49 -12.53 19.17 1.29
CA SER A 49 -11.54 18.23 0.77
C SER A 49 -11.97 16.82 1.14
N ALA A 50 -12.15 15.96 0.15
CA ALA A 50 -12.45 14.55 0.34
C ALA A 50 -11.40 13.69 -0.38
N LYS A 51 -11.01 12.59 0.26
CA LYS A 51 -10.17 11.56 -0.35
C LYS A 51 -11.08 10.39 -0.73
N ILE A 52 -11.09 10.04 -2.00
CA ILE A 52 -11.77 8.84 -2.49
C ILE A 52 -10.81 7.68 -2.32
N ASN A 53 -11.18 6.68 -1.53
CA ASN A 53 -10.47 5.42 -1.42
C ASN A 53 -11.33 4.33 -2.08
N GLY A 54 -10.67 3.29 -2.60
CA GLY A 54 -11.37 2.08 -3.03
C GLY A 54 -12.08 1.41 -1.83
N ARG A 55 -13.04 0.55 -2.13
CA ARG A 55 -13.73 -0.24 -1.10
C ARG A 55 -12.75 -1.15 -0.37
N GLN A 56 -11.72 -1.62 -1.08
CA GLN A 56 -10.66 -2.46 -0.57
C GLN A 56 -9.34 -2.12 -1.27
N ASP A 57 -8.37 -1.63 -0.50
CA ASP A 57 -7.02 -1.33 -0.97
C ASP A 57 -6.08 -2.43 -0.46
N ILE A 58 -5.55 -3.26 -1.35
CA ILE A 58 -4.65 -4.37 -1.02
C ILE A 58 -3.23 -3.99 -1.42
N ALA A 59 -2.35 -3.89 -0.44
CA ALA A 59 -0.93 -3.67 -0.65
C ALA A 59 -0.22 -4.98 -1.03
N ILE A 60 0.48 -5.00 -2.16
CA ILE A 60 1.17 -6.15 -2.70
C ILE A 60 2.64 -6.10 -2.29
N TYR A 61 3.08 -7.10 -1.53
CA TYR A 61 4.46 -7.27 -1.11
C TYR A 61 5.08 -8.51 -1.76
N PRO A 62 6.38 -8.51 -2.09
CA PRO A 62 7.06 -9.70 -2.55
C PRO A 62 7.22 -10.68 -1.38
N GLN A 63 7.11 -11.98 -1.63
CA GLN A 63 7.32 -13.03 -0.63
C GLN A 63 8.74 -13.60 -0.68
N VAL A 64 9.48 -13.29 -1.75
CA VAL A 64 10.87 -13.72 -1.98
C VAL A 64 11.74 -12.53 -2.35
N SER A 65 13.04 -12.65 -2.15
CA SER A 65 14.02 -11.62 -2.49
C SER A 65 14.56 -11.84 -3.89
N GLY A 66 14.80 -10.75 -4.62
CA GLY A 66 15.42 -10.82 -5.95
C GLY A 66 15.22 -9.53 -6.73
N THR A 67 15.75 -9.49 -7.94
CA THR A 67 15.62 -8.35 -8.84
C THR A 67 14.35 -8.49 -9.67
N ILE A 68 13.59 -7.41 -9.84
CA ILE A 68 12.44 -7.39 -10.75
C ILE A 68 12.97 -7.49 -12.19
N THR A 69 12.58 -8.54 -12.89
CA THR A 69 12.95 -8.76 -14.30
C THR A 69 11.93 -8.19 -15.25
N GLU A 70 10.66 -8.22 -14.87
CA GLU A 70 9.57 -7.74 -15.73
C GLU A 70 8.43 -7.16 -14.89
N VAL A 71 7.77 -6.13 -15.44
CA VAL A 71 6.54 -5.53 -14.95
C VAL A 71 5.49 -5.66 -16.04
N CYS A 72 4.38 -6.36 -15.76
CA CYS A 72 3.39 -6.78 -16.76
C CYS A 72 2.15 -5.88 -16.80
N PHE A 73 2.20 -4.67 -16.24
CA PHE A 73 1.06 -3.74 -16.18
C PHE A 73 1.55 -2.28 -16.21
N ASN A 74 0.61 -1.35 -16.41
CA ASN A 74 0.84 0.09 -16.28
C ASN A 74 0.10 0.66 -15.07
N GLU A 75 0.58 1.77 -14.51
CA GLU A 75 -0.10 2.50 -13.44
C GLU A 75 -1.51 2.90 -13.86
N GLY A 76 -2.49 2.71 -12.99
CA GLY A 76 -3.90 2.98 -13.26
C GLY A 76 -4.61 1.95 -14.15
N GLN A 77 -3.95 0.86 -14.54
CA GLN A 77 -4.54 -0.20 -15.33
C GLN A 77 -5.46 -1.08 -14.48
N THR A 78 -6.59 -1.49 -15.06
CA THR A 78 -7.46 -2.52 -14.47
C THR A 78 -6.83 -3.89 -14.68
N VAL A 79 -6.79 -4.69 -13.62
CA VAL A 79 -6.25 -6.04 -13.60
C VAL A 79 -7.27 -7.02 -13.03
N SER A 80 -7.19 -8.26 -13.48
CA SER A 80 -8.04 -9.35 -12.99
C SER A 80 -7.30 -10.20 -11.95
N LYS A 81 -8.06 -10.82 -11.05
CA LYS A 81 -7.54 -11.77 -10.07
C LYS A 81 -6.70 -12.86 -10.74
N GLY A 82 -5.49 -13.08 -10.23
CA GLY A 82 -4.54 -14.06 -10.77
C GLY A 82 -3.70 -13.54 -11.93
N GLN A 83 -3.95 -12.34 -12.46
CA GLN A 83 -3.11 -11.72 -13.47
C GLN A 83 -1.69 -11.47 -12.92
N THR A 84 -0.67 -11.79 -13.71
CA THR A 84 0.73 -11.54 -13.33
C THR A 84 1.00 -10.04 -13.34
N LEU A 85 1.56 -9.53 -12.24
CA LEU A 85 1.95 -8.14 -12.07
C LEU A 85 3.47 -7.97 -12.24
N PHE A 86 4.24 -8.73 -11.48
CA PHE A 86 5.70 -8.67 -11.50
C PHE A 86 6.30 -10.05 -11.66
N ILE A 87 7.46 -10.10 -12.31
CA ILE A 87 8.32 -11.27 -12.34
C ILE A 87 9.65 -10.90 -11.68
N ILE A 88 9.98 -11.64 -10.61
CA ILE A 88 11.25 -11.55 -9.91
C ILE A 88 12.20 -12.59 -10.52
N ASP A 89 13.52 -12.36 -10.50
CA ASP A 89 14.51 -13.27 -11.05
C ASP A 89 14.29 -14.72 -10.57
N GLN A 90 13.96 -15.59 -11.50
CA GLN A 90 13.61 -16.99 -11.26
C GLN A 90 14.82 -17.94 -11.28
N VAL A 91 15.96 -17.48 -11.80
CA VAL A 91 17.12 -18.36 -12.04
C VAL A 91 17.58 -19.09 -10.78
N PRO A 92 17.81 -18.42 -9.64
CA PRO A 92 18.25 -19.12 -8.43
C PRO A 92 17.18 -20.07 -7.87
N TYR A 93 15.91 -19.72 -8.00
CA TYR A 93 14.79 -20.54 -7.51
C TYR A 93 14.56 -21.79 -8.37
N LYS A 94 14.72 -21.67 -9.70
CA LYS A 94 14.68 -22.84 -10.62
C LYS A 94 15.84 -23.80 -10.32
N ALA A 95 17.03 -23.30 -10.08
CA ALA A 95 18.19 -24.12 -9.72
C ALA A 95 17.97 -24.84 -8.37
N ALA A 96 17.40 -24.14 -7.38
CA ALA A 96 17.07 -24.73 -6.08
C ALA A 96 16.00 -25.85 -6.22
N LEU A 97 14.97 -25.63 -7.05
CA LEU A 97 13.95 -26.64 -7.32
C LEU A 97 14.57 -27.86 -8.01
N GLN A 98 15.40 -27.67 -9.03
CA GLN A 98 16.08 -28.77 -9.72
C GLN A 98 16.98 -29.59 -8.78
N THR A 99 17.68 -28.92 -7.85
CA THR A 99 18.47 -29.60 -6.83
C THR A 99 17.58 -30.43 -5.89
N ALA A 100 16.44 -29.87 -5.46
CA ALA A 100 15.50 -30.61 -4.61
C ALA A 100 14.86 -31.81 -5.34
N GLU A 101 14.55 -31.67 -6.63
CA GLU A 101 14.08 -32.78 -7.48
C GLU A 101 15.12 -33.91 -7.62
N ALA A 102 16.39 -33.54 -7.79
CA ALA A 102 17.47 -34.53 -7.81
C ALA A 102 17.62 -35.28 -6.47
N ASN A 103 17.44 -34.58 -5.34
CA ASN A 103 17.44 -35.21 -4.01
C ASN A 103 16.26 -36.17 -3.82
N VAL A 104 15.07 -35.84 -4.34
CA VAL A 104 13.92 -36.77 -4.34
C VAL A 104 14.26 -38.03 -5.14
N ALA A 105 14.79 -37.89 -6.35
CA ALA A 105 15.16 -39.04 -7.19
C ALA A 105 16.23 -39.94 -6.50
N ALA A 106 17.20 -39.33 -5.81
CA ALA A 106 18.20 -40.09 -5.04
C ALA A 106 17.55 -40.82 -3.85
N ALA A 107 16.64 -40.18 -3.13
CA ALA A 107 15.91 -40.82 -2.02
C ALA A 107 14.97 -41.94 -2.50
N GLU A 108 14.30 -41.77 -3.64
CA GLU A 108 13.50 -42.84 -4.28
C GLU A 108 14.34 -44.10 -4.62
N ALA A 109 15.52 -43.88 -5.18
CA ALA A 109 16.45 -44.98 -5.44
C ALA A 109 16.90 -45.67 -4.13
N GLY A 110 17.09 -44.88 -3.05
CA GLY A 110 17.38 -45.41 -1.70
C GLY A 110 16.24 -46.28 -1.17
N VAL A 111 14.99 -45.84 -1.32
CA VAL A 111 13.79 -46.62 -0.94
C VAL A 111 13.69 -47.91 -1.76
N ALA A 112 13.92 -47.81 -3.07
CA ALA A 112 13.86 -49.03 -3.94
C ALA A 112 14.91 -50.05 -3.50
N THR A 113 16.14 -49.62 -3.17
CA THR A 113 17.19 -50.53 -2.69
C THR A 113 16.84 -51.15 -1.32
N ALA A 114 16.35 -50.33 -0.39
CA ALA A 114 15.94 -50.81 0.94
C ALA A 114 14.73 -51.76 0.85
N GLN A 115 13.78 -51.47 -0.05
CA GLN A 115 12.63 -52.35 -0.31
C GLN A 115 13.06 -53.71 -0.85
N LEU A 116 13.94 -53.74 -1.86
CA LEU A 116 14.49 -54.98 -2.42
C LEU A 116 15.21 -55.79 -1.33
N THR A 117 15.98 -55.14 -0.48
CA THR A 117 16.69 -55.79 0.64
C THR A 117 15.71 -56.40 1.64
N TYR A 118 14.65 -55.66 1.99
CA TYR A 118 13.61 -56.13 2.90
C TYR A 118 12.87 -57.32 2.31
N ASP A 119 12.47 -57.26 1.04
CA ASP A 119 11.74 -58.31 0.36
C ASP A 119 12.57 -59.60 0.27
N SER A 120 13.86 -59.50 -0.08
CA SER A 120 14.78 -60.63 -0.07
C SER A 120 14.94 -61.24 1.32
N LYS A 121 15.08 -60.40 2.38
CA LYS A 121 15.17 -60.91 3.76
C LYS A 121 13.89 -61.58 4.22
N LYS A 122 12.75 -61.07 3.80
CA LYS A 122 11.43 -61.65 4.08
C LYS A 122 11.27 -63.02 3.47
N GLU A 123 11.69 -63.26 2.21
CA GLU A 123 11.69 -64.55 1.57
C GLU A 123 12.63 -65.55 2.25
N LEU A 124 13.84 -65.12 2.62
CA LEU A 124 14.81 -65.97 3.31
C LEU A 124 14.36 -66.33 4.73
N PHE A 125 13.65 -65.38 5.42
CA PHE A 125 13.06 -65.68 6.73
C PHE A 125 11.96 -66.73 6.64
N ALA A 126 11.11 -66.67 5.63
CA ALA A 126 10.08 -67.66 5.37
C ALA A 126 10.62 -69.09 5.14
N ARG A 127 11.89 -69.16 4.71
CA ARG A 127 12.66 -70.44 4.54
C ARG A 127 13.53 -70.79 5.74
N ASN A 128 13.42 -70.02 6.85
CA ASN A 128 14.23 -70.16 8.06
C ASN A 128 15.76 -70.02 7.83
N VAL A 129 16.18 -69.21 6.82
CA VAL A 129 17.58 -68.98 6.48
C VAL A 129 18.17 -67.78 7.24
N VAL A 130 17.34 -66.82 7.63
CA VAL A 130 17.77 -65.60 8.38
C VAL A 130 16.99 -65.45 9.69
N SER A 131 17.55 -64.68 10.63
CA SER A 131 16.93 -64.44 11.92
C SER A 131 15.82 -63.39 11.84
N GLN A 132 14.93 -63.38 12.84
CA GLN A 132 13.93 -62.31 13.02
C GLN A 132 14.60 -60.94 13.20
N PHE A 133 15.77 -60.87 13.80
CA PHE A 133 16.56 -59.66 13.98
C PHE A 133 16.96 -59.08 12.60
N ASP A 134 17.45 -59.94 11.68
CA ASP A 134 17.83 -59.50 10.32
C ASP A 134 16.66 -58.91 9.54
N LEU A 135 15.48 -59.58 9.63
CA LEU A 135 14.26 -59.05 9.01
C LEU A 135 13.82 -57.75 9.58
N SER A 136 13.82 -57.63 10.94
CA SER A 136 13.47 -56.37 11.63
C SER A 136 14.42 -55.23 11.28
N THR A 137 15.74 -55.51 11.17
CA THR A 137 16.74 -54.53 10.76
C THR A 137 16.50 -54.03 9.33
N ALA A 138 16.21 -54.97 8.39
CA ALA A 138 15.88 -54.58 7.01
C ALA A 138 14.61 -53.73 6.94
N ASN A 139 13.58 -54.07 7.73
CA ASN A 139 12.37 -53.28 7.82
C ASN A 139 12.63 -51.86 8.37
N ASN A 140 13.45 -51.75 9.42
CA ASN A 140 13.81 -50.43 9.99
C ASN A 140 14.60 -49.59 8.97
N ASN A 141 15.50 -50.21 8.22
CA ASN A 141 16.23 -49.51 7.13
C ASN A 141 15.28 -48.99 6.04
N LEU A 142 14.27 -49.82 5.66
CA LEU A 142 13.25 -49.40 4.72
C LEU A 142 12.43 -48.21 5.27
N LEU A 143 12.01 -48.24 6.55
CA LEU A 143 11.31 -47.14 7.18
C LEU A 143 12.14 -45.88 7.21
N THR A 144 13.45 -45.99 7.50
CA THR A 144 14.39 -44.87 7.47
C THR A 144 14.50 -44.27 6.06
N ALA A 145 14.65 -45.10 5.02
CA ALA A 145 14.70 -44.66 3.64
C ALA A 145 13.40 -43.94 3.23
N LYS A 146 12.22 -44.46 3.62
CA LYS A 146 10.94 -43.79 3.38
C LYS A 146 10.83 -42.45 4.09
N ALA A 147 11.34 -42.32 5.31
CA ALA A 147 11.39 -41.06 6.01
C ALA A 147 12.31 -40.03 5.31
N GLN A 148 13.44 -40.49 4.77
CA GLN A 148 14.34 -39.63 3.98
C GLN A 148 13.67 -39.16 2.67
N LEU A 149 12.91 -40.02 1.99
CA LEU A 149 12.12 -39.61 0.82
C LEU A 149 11.09 -38.56 1.18
N ALA A 150 10.31 -38.75 2.23
CA ALA A 150 9.32 -37.78 2.68
C ALA A 150 9.95 -36.42 3.03
N GLN A 151 11.18 -36.42 3.61
CA GLN A 151 11.92 -35.20 3.87
C GLN A 151 12.36 -34.49 2.57
N ALA A 152 12.87 -35.25 1.58
CA ALA A 152 13.24 -34.72 0.28
C ALA A 152 12.05 -34.14 -0.49
N GLU A 153 10.90 -34.82 -0.45
CA GLU A 153 9.64 -34.33 -1.04
C GLU A 153 9.17 -33.02 -0.40
N ALA A 154 9.27 -32.89 0.93
CA ALA A 154 8.94 -31.64 1.62
C ALA A 154 9.88 -30.50 1.20
N GLN A 155 11.18 -30.78 1.00
CA GLN A 155 12.14 -29.78 0.49
C GLN A 155 11.81 -29.37 -0.95
N ARG A 156 11.41 -30.30 -1.82
CA ARG A 156 10.97 -30.00 -3.19
C ARG A 156 9.73 -29.11 -3.19
N VAL A 157 8.74 -29.39 -2.33
CA VAL A 157 7.53 -28.55 -2.20
C VAL A 157 7.90 -27.13 -1.76
N ASN A 158 8.81 -26.97 -0.79
CA ASN A 158 9.29 -25.66 -0.35
C ASN A 158 10.00 -24.90 -1.49
N ALA A 159 10.86 -25.56 -2.26
CA ALA A 159 11.54 -24.96 -3.40
C ALA A 159 10.55 -24.55 -4.51
N ALA A 160 9.53 -25.40 -4.79
CA ALA A 160 8.47 -25.10 -5.75
C ALA A 160 7.61 -23.88 -5.30
N ASN A 161 7.28 -23.78 -4.03
CA ASN A 161 6.55 -22.63 -3.48
C ASN A 161 7.38 -21.35 -3.63
N ASN A 162 8.69 -21.37 -3.28
CA ASN A 162 9.57 -20.23 -3.44
C ASN A 162 9.67 -19.79 -4.90
N LEU A 163 9.73 -20.72 -5.84
CA LEU A 163 9.68 -20.41 -7.27
C LEU A 163 8.32 -19.80 -7.66
N SER A 164 7.21 -20.30 -7.13
CA SER A 164 5.89 -19.74 -7.42
C SER A 164 5.75 -18.29 -6.94
N TYR A 165 6.37 -17.92 -5.83
CA TYR A 165 6.37 -16.57 -5.27
C TYR A 165 7.20 -15.56 -6.07
N THR A 166 8.04 -16.03 -7.00
CA THR A 166 8.75 -15.12 -7.93
C THR A 166 7.79 -14.48 -8.95
N VAL A 167 6.61 -15.07 -9.17
CA VAL A 167 5.56 -14.51 -10.01
C VAL A 167 4.50 -13.89 -9.12
N VAL A 168 4.59 -12.58 -8.96
CA VAL A 168 3.64 -11.81 -8.14
C VAL A 168 2.35 -11.59 -8.93
N LYS A 169 1.22 -12.05 -8.39
CA LYS A 169 -0.10 -11.99 -9.03
C LYS A 169 -1.06 -11.09 -8.27
N ALA A 170 -2.05 -10.54 -8.96
CA ALA A 170 -3.15 -9.79 -8.36
C ALA A 170 -4.03 -10.73 -7.50
N PRO A 171 -4.31 -10.39 -6.23
CA PRO A 171 -5.16 -11.20 -5.35
C PRO A 171 -6.65 -11.01 -5.64
N THR A 172 -7.03 -9.86 -6.20
CA THR A 172 -8.41 -9.47 -6.54
C THR A 172 -8.44 -8.75 -7.88
N ASP A 173 -9.64 -8.60 -8.43
CA ASP A 173 -9.89 -7.65 -9.52
C ASP A 173 -9.77 -6.22 -8.97
N GLY A 174 -9.39 -5.27 -9.81
CA GLY A 174 -9.28 -3.88 -9.39
C GLY A 174 -8.35 -3.05 -10.26
N VAL A 175 -8.07 -1.82 -9.81
CA VAL A 175 -7.16 -0.88 -10.47
C VAL A 175 -5.83 -0.85 -9.73
N VAL A 176 -4.75 -0.96 -10.47
CA VAL A 176 -3.40 -0.91 -9.90
C VAL A 176 -3.00 0.53 -9.62
N GLY A 177 -2.47 0.78 -8.43
CA GLY A 177 -1.99 2.08 -8.00
C GLY A 177 -0.61 2.47 -8.57
N THR A 178 0.16 3.21 -7.78
CA THR A 178 1.50 3.68 -8.15
C THR A 178 2.53 2.54 -8.16
N LEU A 179 3.58 2.71 -8.95
CA LEU A 179 4.66 1.76 -9.15
C LEU A 179 6.00 2.33 -8.62
N PRO A 180 6.29 2.22 -7.33
CA PRO A 180 7.52 2.75 -6.74
C PRO A 180 8.77 1.97 -7.17
N TYR A 181 8.63 0.71 -7.56
CA TYR A 181 9.73 -0.15 -8.02
C TYR A 181 9.61 -0.45 -9.50
N ARG A 182 10.73 -0.35 -10.23
CA ARG A 182 10.81 -0.60 -11.66
C ARG A 182 11.69 -1.82 -11.97
N VAL A 183 11.68 -2.25 -13.22
CA VAL A 183 12.58 -3.31 -13.70
C VAL A 183 14.02 -2.98 -13.32
N GLY A 184 14.74 -3.98 -12.77
CA GLY A 184 16.09 -3.84 -12.23
C GLY A 184 16.17 -3.50 -10.74
N ALA A 185 15.07 -3.16 -10.08
CA ALA A 185 15.05 -2.91 -8.65
C ALA A 185 15.20 -4.23 -7.86
N LEU A 186 16.02 -4.19 -6.80
CA LEU A 186 16.13 -5.28 -5.85
C LEU A 186 15.00 -5.18 -4.82
N VAL A 187 14.25 -6.25 -4.63
CA VAL A 187 13.12 -6.33 -3.69
C VAL A 187 13.29 -7.50 -2.72
N SER A 188 12.64 -7.41 -1.57
CA SER A 188 12.64 -8.46 -0.56
C SER A 188 11.32 -8.40 0.25
N ALA A 189 11.03 -9.46 1.02
CA ALA A 189 9.86 -9.47 1.91
C ALA A 189 9.86 -8.38 2.99
N SER A 190 11.01 -7.73 3.23
CA SER A 190 11.20 -6.71 4.28
C SER A 190 11.19 -5.26 3.74
N ILE A 191 10.79 -5.02 2.51
CA ILE A 191 10.74 -3.66 1.96
C ILE A 191 9.71 -2.80 2.71
N PRO A 192 10.01 -1.50 2.96
CA PRO A 192 9.14 -0.62 3.74
C PRO A 192 7.87 -0.20 2.97
N GLN A 193 7.91 -0.27 1.64
CA GLN A 193 6.80 0.11 0.77
C GLN A 193 6.34 -1.09 -0.07
N PRO A 194 5.04 -1.23 -0.34
CA PRO A 194 4.55 -2.28 -1.22
C PRO A 194 5.04 -2.08 -2.66
N LEU A 195 5.08 -3.16 -3.43
CA LEU A 195 5.38 -3.10 -4.87
C LEU A 195 4.35 -2.26 -5.63
N THR A 196 3.09 -2.40 -5.25
CA THR A 196 1.95 -1.62 -5.72
C THR A 196 0.75 -1.88 -4.80
N THR A 197 -0.35 -1.18 -5.04
CA THR A 197 -1.65 -1.43 -4.40
C THR A 197 -2.67 -1.79 -5.46
N VAL A 198 -3.60 -2.69 -5.16
CA VAL A 198 -4.77 -2.98 -6.00
C VAL A 198 -6.00 -2.53 -5.26
N SER A 199 -6.77 -1.62 -5.86
CA SER A 199 -7.99 -1.02 -5.32
C SER A 199 -9.20 -1.48 -6.11
N ASP A 200 -10.26 -1.92 -5.42
CA ASP A 200 -11.56 -2.30 -5.98
C ASP A 200 -12.59 -1.17 -5.78
#